data_49bea1a4b015acca3c9d2335b8313343
#
_entry.id   49bea1a4b015acca3c9d2335b8313343
#
_cell.length_a   1.000
_cell.length_b   1.000
_cell.length_c   1.000
_cell.angle_alpha   90.00
_cell.angle_beta   90.00
_cell.angle_gamma   90.00
#
_symmetry.space_group_name_H-M   'P 1'
#
loop_
_entity.id
_entity.type
_entity.pdbx_description
1 polymer ?
#
loop_
_entity_poly.entity_id
_entity_poly.type
_entity_poly.pdbx_seq_one_letter_code
_entity_poly.pdbx_strand_id
1 'polypeptide(L)'
;MSKCILCGSAENLTEEHIFPDALGGCVVLANGTCATCNSTASTQFEAEFINGFAIVRQLLGIENREGKVPSLKATVEIEGQAHVATIKPEGKIEIPPMKIERQDEAGRKEIIYRTFKKGDAEKIIEKAKSKGIELENAPIADLAREVDAVVHVSLDFIGRQSGLRTAAKAAYAALALKTGVGYALSGTFDTVRNYCRNGGTPTPARLFLNDNFQASFHIGPHQHAIVCAGDAKTKRTHALVIYFGNLFYYVRVSDTYEGADFNWTMACDAQRDEEVKFIVGEYDNEFLMLEDIASGNTHWDDIKASGDYLMRNFSKALGLKFE
;
A
#
# COMPACT_ATOMS: atom_id res chain seq x y z
N MET A 1 -9.27 -26.44 17.56
CA MET A 1 -10.22 -25.96 16.53
C MET A 1 -9.75 -24.59 16.09
N SER A 2 -9.71 -24.37 14.77
CA SER A 2 -9.35 -23.06 14.21
C SER A 2 -10.42 -22.02 14.53
N LYS A 3 -10.01 -20.77 14.76
CA LYS A 3 -10.90 -19.64 15.05
C LYS A 3 -10.38 -18.40 14.34
N CYS A 4 -11.27 -17.48 14.01
CA CYS A 4 -10.92 -16.17 13.49
C CYS A 4 -10.10 -15.40 14.53
N ILE A 5 -8.89 -14.97 14.19
CA ILE A 5 -8.02 -14.21 15.11
C ILE A 5 -8.64 -12.89 15.54
N LEU A 6 -9.54 -12.31 14.73
CA LEU A 6 -10.15 -11.02 15.02
C LEU A 6 -11.39 -11.12 15.92
N CYS A 7 -12.32 -12.02 15.64
CA CYS A 7 -13.60 -12.11 16.38
C CYS A 7 -13.80 -13.38 17.17
N GLY A 8 -12.92 -14.39 17.06
CA GLY A 8 -13.03 -15.67 17.74
C GLY A 8 -14.06 -16.64 17.15
N SER A 9 -14.78 -16.28 16.07
CA SER A 9 -15.71 -17.18 15.40
C SER A 9 -14.98 -18.38 14.79
N ALA A 10 -15.62 -19.55 14.82
CA ALA A 10 -15.15 -20.76 14.14
C ALA A 10 -15.82 -20.98 12.77
N GLU A 11 -16.70 -20.07 12.35
CA GLU A 11 -17.51 -20.22 11.15
C GLU A 11 -16.91 -19.47 9.96
N ASN A 12 -17.09 -20.01 8.76
CA ASN A 12 -16.70 -19.40 7.49
C ASN A 12 -15.26 -18.85 7.48
N LEU A 13 -14.33 -19.66 8.00
CA LEU A 13 -12.93 -19.30 8.07
C LEU A 13 -12.32 -19.27 6.66
N THR A 14 -11.49 -18.27 6.43
CA THR A 14 -10.73 -18.02 5.22
C THR A 14 -9.24 -17.90 5.54
N GLU A 15 -8.42 -17.98 4.53
CA GLU A 15 -7.01 -17.64 4.64
C GLU A 15 -6.84 -16.17 4.99
N GLU A 16 -5.87 -15.90 5.85
CA GLU A 16 -5.43 -14.55 6.21
C GLU A 16 -4.03 -14.31 5.67
N HIS A 17 -3.88 -13.40 4.73
CA HIS A 17 -2.57 -12.98 4.26
C HIS A 17 -1.93 -12.04 5.29
N ILE A 18 -0.72 -12.38 5.74
CA ILE A 18 0.03 -11.56 6.71
C ILE A 18 0.29 -10.17 6.13
N PHE A 19 0.86 -10.10 4.94
CA PHE A 19 0.88 -8.90 4.13
C PHE A 19 -0.21 -9.01 3.06
N PRO A 20 -0.88 -7.93 2.67
CA PRO A 20 -1.92 -7.98 1.64
C PRO A 20 -1.41 -8.67 0.35
N ASP A 21 -2.15 -9.68 -0.13
CA ASP A 21 -1.83 -10.43 -1.35
C ASP A 21 -1.58 -9.51 -2.56
N ALA A 22 -2.38 -8.44 -2.67
CA ALA A 22 -2.23 -7.45 -3.74
C ALA A 22 -0.93 -6.63 -3.66
N LEU A 23 -0.22 -6.64 -2.54
CA LEU A 23 1.12 -6.06 -2.38
C LEU A 23 2.23 -7.12 -2.54
N GLY A 24 1.89 -8.33 -3.00
CA GLY A 24 2.83 -9.43 -3.16
C GLY A 24 2.99 -10.30 -1.90
N GLY A 25 2.14 -10.13 -0.88
CA GLY A 25 2.19 -10.96 0.32
C GLY A 25 1.91 -12.42 0.02
N CYS A 26 2.88 -13.30 0.29
CA CYS A 26 2.79 -14.74 0.02
C CYS A 26 2.62 -15.59 1.28
N VAL A 27 2.77 -15.00 2.48
CA VAL A 27 2.62 -15.71 3.75
C VAL A 27 1.18 -15.71 4.19
N VAL A 28 0.66 -16.89 4.49
CA VAL A 28 -0.75 -17.10 4.80
C VAL A 28 -0.92 -17.81 6.15
N LEU A 29 -1.81 -17.31 6.99
CA LEU A 29 -2.35 -18.00 8.13
C LEU A 29 -3.62 -18.75 7.69
N ALA A 30 -3.52 -20.06 7.52
CA ALA A 30 -4.65 -20.89 7.12
C ALA A 30 -5.80 -20.82 8.15
N ASN A 31 -7.02 -20.59 7.68
CA ASN A 31 -8.20 -20.40 8.52
C ASN A 31 -8.03 -19.29 9.59
N GLY A 32 -7.27 -18.24 9.26
CA GLY A 32 -6.88 -17.18 10.18
C GLY A 32 -7.99 -16.19 10.49
N THR A 33 -8.86 -15.88 9.51
CA THR A 33 -9.98 -14.94 9.69
C THR A 33 -11.28 -15.51 9.12
N CYS A 34 -12.43 -15.07 9.64
CA CYS A 34 -13.72 -15.39 9.02
C CYS A 34 -14.00 -14.43 7.84
N ALA A 35 -14.82 -14.88 6.89
CA ALA A 35 -15.16 -14.12 5.68
C ALA A 35 -15.67 -12.69 6.01
N THR A 36 -16.46 -12.52 7.07
CA THR A 36 -16.94 -11.21 7.52
C THR A 36 -15.81 -10.28 7.95
N CYS A 37 -14.90 -10.76 8.82
CA CYS A 37 -13.78 -9.96 9.29
C CYS A 37 -12.80 -9.64 8.15
N ASN A 38 -12.53 -10.58 7.26
CA ASN A 38 -11.69 -10.39 6.10
C ASN A 38 -12.26 -9.34 5.14
N SER A 39 -13.55 -9.44 4.79
CA SER A 39 -14.26 -8.45 3.97
C SER A 39 -14.27 -7.07 4.61
N THR A 40 -14.51 -7.00 5.93
CA THR A 40 -14.50 -5.73 6.68
C THR A 40 -13.11 -5.08 6.64
N ALA A 41 -12.04 -5.83 6.89
CA ALA A 41 -10.67 -5.33 6.82
C ALA A 41 -10.35 -4.81 5.42
N SER A 42 -10.67 -5.61 4.39
CA SER A 42 -10.45 -5.24 2.99
C SER A 42 -11.14 -3.92 2.63
N THR A 43 -12.42 -3.73 3.00
CA THR A 43 -13.20 -2.55 2.60
C THR A 43 -12.92 -1.31 3.44
N GLN A 44 -12.62 -1.46 4.73
CA GLN A 44 -12.46 -0.33 5.64
C GLN A 44 -11.08 0.31 5.62
N PHE A 45 -10.02 -0.47 5.36
CA PHE A 45 -8.66 0.08 5.44
C PHE A 45 -7.65 -0.53 4.46
N GLU A 46 -7.68 -1.82 4.15
CA GLU A 46 -6.66 -2.42 3.28
C GLU A 46 -6.76 -1.93 1.84
N ALA A 47 -7.97 -1.74 1.30
CA ALA A 47 -8.14 -1.28 -0.08
C ALA A 47 -7.54 0.11 -0.30
N GLU A 48 -7.69 1.05 0.63
CA GLU A 48 -7.06 2.37 0.55
C GLU A 48 -5.53 2.25 0.55
N PHE A 49 -5.00 1.46 1.50
CA PHE A 49 -3.56 1.22 1.61
C PHE A 49 -2.98 0.55 0.35
N ILE A 50 -3.61 -0.50 -0.15
CA ILE A 50 -3.20 -1.22 -1.37
C ILE A 50 -3.24 -0.29 -2.59
N ASN A 51 -4.30 0.50 -2.74
CA ASN A 51 -4.46 1.41 -3.87
C ASN A 51 -3.43 2.53 -3.84
N GLY A 52 -3.05 2.99 -2.65
CA GLY A 52 -1.98 3.97 -2.49
C GLY A 52 -0.62 3.49 -3.04
N PHE A 53 -0.36 2.19 -2.98
CA PHE A 53 0.86 1.59 -3.55
C PHE A 53 0.77 1.24 -5.03
N ALA A 54 -0.22 1.72 -5.77
CA ALA A 54 -0.39 1.34 -7.17
C ALA A 54 0.85 1.64 -8.03
N ILE A 55 1.53 2.77 -7.79
CA ILE A 55 2.77 3.11 -8.50
C ILE A 55 3.92 2.16 -8.14
N VAL A 56 4.09 1.83 -6.86
CA VAL A 56 5.12 0.88 -6.40
C VAL A 56 4.88 -0.50 -7.00
N ARG A 57 3.63 -0.94 -7.03
CA ARG A 57 3.23 -2.21 -7.64
C ARG A 57 3.55 -2.25 -9.14
N GLN A 58 3.34 -1.15 -9.85
CA GLN A 58 3.72 -1.05 -11.26
C GLN A 58 5.23 -1.10 -11.46
N LEU A 59 5.97 -0.31 -10.67
CA LEU A 59 7.43 -0.24 -10.76
C LEU A 59 8.10 -1.58 -10.45
N LEU A 60 7.54 -2.34 -9.51
CA LEU A 60 8.05 -3.66 -9.12
C LEU A 60 7.44 -4.82 -9.92
N GLY A 61 6.50 -4.55 -10.83
CA GLY A 61 5.82 -5.59 -11.59
C GLY A 61 4.95 -6.52 -10.74
N ILE A 62 4.43 -6.05 -9.59
CA ILE A 62 3.62 -6.89 -8.69
C ILE A 62 2.26 -7.16 -9.32
N GLU A 63 2.02 -8.41 -9.66
CA GLU A 63 0.79 -8.89 -10.26
C GLU A 63 -0.35 -9.04 -9.24
N ASN A 64 -1.57 -8.90 -9.72
CA ASN A 64 -2.76 -9.29 -8.98
C ASN A 64 -3.01 -10.82 -9.13
N ARG A 65 -4.08 -11.33 -8.51
CA ARG A 65 -4.47 -12.74 -8.61
C ARG A 65 -4.75 -13.23 -10.03
N GLU A 66 -4.98 -12.32 -10.98
CA GLU A 66 -5.22 -12.62 -12.39
C GLU A 66 -3.92 -12.63 -13.21
N GLY A 67 -2.76 -12.48 -12.59
CA GLY A 67 -1.47 -12.39 -13.28
C GLY A 67 -1.29 -11.07 -14.04
N LYS A 68 -1.92 -9.98 -13.57
CA LYS A 68 -1.83 -8.67 -14.21
C LYS A 68 -1.31 -7.62 -13.26
N VAL A 69 -0.33 -6.85 -13.71
CA VAL A 69 0.08 -5.63 -13.04
C VAL A 69 -1.02 -4.56 -13.23
N PRO A 70 -1.55 -3.96 -12.17
CA PRO A 70 -2.65 -3.00 -12.29
C PRO A 70 -2.21 -1.69 -12.95
N SER A 71 -3.13 -1.08 -13.71
CA SER A 71 -2.96 0.29 -14.18
C SER A 71 -3.21 1.28 -13.06
N LEU A 72 -2.47 2.41 -13.06
CA LEU A 72 -2.60 3.50 -12.10
C LEU A 72 -3.41 4.65 -12.70
N LYS A 73 -4.40 5.16 -11.96
CA LYS A 73 -5.00 6.47 -12.24
C LYS A 73 -4.20 7.54 -11.50
N ALA A 74 -3.72 8.52 -12.23
CA ALA A 74 -2.90 9.59 -11.68
C ALA A 74 -3.26 10.94 -12.31
N THR A 75 -2.84 12.02 -11.67
CA THR A 75 -2.82 13.34 -12.29
C THR A 75 -1.44 13.52 -12.93
N VAL A 76 -1.44 13.82 -14.22
CA VAL A 76 -0.23 14.06 -15.01
C VAL A 76 -0.24 15.53 -15.43
N GLU A 77 0.83 16.24 -15.16
CA GLU A 77 1.02 17.60 -15.63
C GLU A 77 1.75 17.59 -16.97
N ILE A 78 1.15 18.22 -17.97
CA ILE A 78 1.70 18.39 -19.31
C ILE A 78 1.61 19.88 -19.66
N GLU A 79 2.73 20.50 -19.94
CA GLU A 79 2.79 21.93 -20.30
C GLU A 79 2.11 22.84 -19.27
N GLY A 80 2.27 22.53 -17.98
CA GLY A 80 1.65 23.28 -16.89
C GLY A 80 0.14 23.03 -16.71
N GLN A 81 -0.43 22.04 -17.41
CA GLN A 81 -1.84 21.68 -17.29
C GLN A 81 -2.01 20.29 -16.70
N ALA A 82 -2.82 20.19 -15.65
CA ALA A 82 -3.12 18.92 -15.00
C ALA A 82 -4.17 18.11 -15.77
N HIS A 83 -3.86 16.84 -16.04
CA HIS A 83 -4.72 15.91 -16.74
C HIS A 83 -4.92 14.63 -15.93
N VAL A 84 -6.16 14.12 -15.89
CA VAL A 84 -6.39 12.77 -15.38
C VAL A 84 -5.90 11.78 -16.42
N ALA A 85 -5.01 10.88 -16.02
CA ALA A 85 -4.41 9.88 -16.90
C ALA A 85 -4.51 8.48 -16.31
N THR A 86 -4.38 7.48 -17.17
CA THR A 86 -4.15 6.09 -16.79
C THR A 86 -2.73 5.71 -17.22
N ILE A 87 -1.90 5.35 -16.25
CA ILE A 87 -0.55 4.85 -16.48
C ILE A 87 -0.63 3.32 -16.54
N LYS A 88 -0.20 2.75 -17.65
CA LYS A 88 -0.13 1.30 -17.87
C LYS A 88 1.18 0.73 -17.31
N PRO A 89 1.25 -0.57 -17.02
CA PRO A 89 2.45 -1.21 -16.47
C PRO A 89 3.71 -0.99 -17.31
N GLU A 90 3.56 -0.91 -18.63
CA GLU A 90 4.66 -0.62 -19.57
C GLU A 90 5.07 0.85 -19.63
N GLY A 91 4.62 1.67 -18.67
CA GLY A 91 4.91 3.10 -18.59
C GLY A 91 4.12 3.97 -19.58
N LYS A 92 3.22 3.37 -20.35
CA LYS A 92 2.40 4.10 -21.32
C LYS A 92 1.34 4.93 -20.60
N ILE A 93 1.32 6.23 -20.88
CA ILE A 93 0.35 7.18 -20.34
C ILE A 93 -0.82 7.30 -21.32
N GLU A 94 -2.03 7.00 -20.84
CA GLU A 94 -3.27 7.18 -21.58
C GLU A 94 -4.09 8.31 -20.97
N ILE A 95 -4.24 9.40 -21.70
CA ILE A 95 -5.06 10.54 -21.30
C ILE A 95 -6.37 10.47 -22.09
N PRO A 96 -7.54 10.49 -21.42
CA PRO A 96 -8.81 10.49 -22.11
C PRO A 96 -8.96 11.77 -22.95
N PRO A 97 -9.72 11.71 -24.08
CA PRO A 97 -10.01 12.88 -24.88
C PRO A 97 -10.66 14.00 -24.07
N MET A 98 -10.13 15.20 -24.20
CA MET A 98 -10.68 16.39 -23.56
C MET A 98 -11.71 17.04 -24.46
N LYS A 99 -12.87 17.35 -23.89
CA LYS A 99 -13.92 18.12 -24.56
C LYS A 99 -13.83 19.57 -24.09
N ILE A 100 -13.63 20.48 -24.99
CA ILE A 100 -13.60 21.92 -24.73
C ILE A 100 -14.84 22.52 -25.40
N GLU A 101 -15.74 23.13 -24.64
CA GLU A 101 -16.89 23.82 -25.17
C GLU A 101 -16.59 25.33 -25.20
N ARG A 102 -16.82 25.94 -26.33
CA ARG A 102 -16.68 27.40 -26.51
C ARG A 102 -17.97 27.92 -27.17
N GLN A 103 -18.19 29.21 -27.10
CA GLN A 103 -19.12 29.93 -27.95
C GLN A 103 -18.31 30.83 -28.88
N ASP A 104 -18.64 30.79 -30.17
CA ASP A 104 -18.07 31.72 -31.14
C ASP A 104 -18.65 33.13 -30.95
N GLU A 105 -18.11 34.09 -31.68
CA GLU A 105 -18.58 35.51 -31.62
C GLU A 105 -20.04 35.69 -32.05
N ALA A 106 -20.58 34.71 -32.78
CA ALA A 106 -21.99 34.68 -33.21
C ALA A 106 -22.89 33.91 -32.21
N GLY A 107 -22.36 33.46 -31.07
CA GLY A 107 -23.08 32.72 -30.03
C GLY A 107 -23.33 31.26 -30.36
N ARG A 108 -22.71 30.71 -31.42
CA ARG A 108 -22.84 29.29 -31.78
C ARG A 108 -21.91 28.46 -30.90
N LYS A 109 -22.41 27.30 -30.49
CA LYS A 109 -21.67 26.36 -29.67
C LYS A 109 -20.63 25.62 -30.51
N GLU A 110 -19.36 25.83 -30.19
CA GLU A 110 -18.22 25.10 -30.74
C GLU A 110 -17.74 24.04 -29.77
N ILE A 111 -17.50 22.82 -30.23
CA ILE A 111 -16.99 21.72 -29.44
C ILE A 111 -15.68 21.28 -30.05
N ILE A 112 -14.59 21.49 -29.29
CA ILE A 112 -13.25 21.08 -29.68
C ILE A 112 -12.88 19.84 -28.86
N TYR A 113 -12.37 18.81 -29.52
CA TYR A 113 -11.77 17.68 -28.85
C TYR A 113 -10.26 17.72 -29.00
N ARG A 114 -9.53 17.67 -27.88
CA ARG A 114 -8.08 17.44 -27.85
C ARG A 114 -7.86 15.96 -27.49
N THR A 115 -7.13 15.24 -28.30
CA THR A 115 -6.78 13.83 -28.08
C THR A 115 -5.26 13.70 -28.02
N PHE A 116 -4.78 12.76 -27.20
CA PHE A 116 -3.37 12.46 -27.02
C PHE A 116 -2.95 11.13 -27.66
N LYS A 117 -3.91 10.41 -28.24
CA LYS A 117 -3.69 9.12 -28.87
C LYS A 117 -4.16 9.16 -30.32
N LYS A 118 -3.30 8.73 -31.22
CA LYS A 118 -3.65 8.55 -32.62
C LYS A 118 -4.86 7.59 -32.74
N GLY A 119 -5.83 7.95 -33.56
CA GLY A 119 -7.06 7.19 -33.76
C GLY A 119 -8.21 7.50 -32.78
N ASP A 120 -8.00 8.29 -31.74
CA ASP A 120 -9.12 8.72 -30.89
C ASP A 120 -9.97 9.80 -31.56
N ALA A 121 -9.37 10.63 -32.41
CA ALA A 121 -10.10 11.62 -33.19
C ALA A 121 -11.11 10.95 -34.12
N GLU A 122 -10.70 9.91 -34.83
CA GLU A 122 -11.55 9.14 -35.72
C GLU A 122 -12.74 8.51 -35.00
N LYS A 123 -12.51 7.92 -33.82
CA LYS A 123 -13.57 7.35 -32.96
C LYS A 123 -14.56 8.40 -32.49
N ILE A 124 -14.08 9.59 -32.15
CA ILE A 124 -14.94 10.71 -31.73
C ILE A 124 -15.81 11.16 -32.90
N ILE A 125 -15.22 11.30 -34.07
CA ILE A 125 -15.91 11.66 -35.30
C ILE A 125 -16.99 10.62 -35.64
N GLU A 126 -16.65 9.35 -35.59
CA GLU A 126 -17.60 8.26 -35.87
C GLU A 126 -18.76 8.24 -34.86
N LYS A 127 -18.45 8.43 -33.58
CA LYS A 127 -19.45 8.55 -32.51
C LYS A 127 -20.34 9.78 -32.65
N ALA A 128 -19.80 10.90 -33.12
CA ALA A 128 -20.57 12.10 -33.39
C ALA A 128 -21.53 11.90 -34.56
N LYS A 129 -21.02 11.32 -35.64
CA LYS A 129 -21.83 10.96 -36.84
C LYS A 129 -22.97 9.99 -36.48
N SER A 130 -22.70 8.98 -35.65
CA SER A 130 -23.73 8.03 -35.20
C SER A 130 -24.85 8.67 -34.38
N LYS A 131 -24.60 9.85 -33.80
CA LYS A 131 -25.57 10.65 -33.06
C LYS A 131 -26.23 11.74 -33.90
N GLY A 132 -26.02 11.77 -35.23
CA GLY A 132 -26.58 12.77 -36.14
C GLY A 132 -25.97 14.16 -35.97
N ILE A 133 -24.77 14.28 -35.36
CA ILE A 133 -24.07 15.54 -35.27
C ILE A 133 -23.32 15.79 -36.57
N GLU A 134 -23.70 16.85 -37.28
CA GLU A 134 -22.94 17.31 -38.45
C GLU A 134 -21.63 17.94 -37.95
N LEU A 135 -20.52 17.39 -38.47
CA LEU A 135 -19.20 17.93 -38.20
C LEU A 135 -18.76 18.75 -39.43
N GLU A 136 -18.67 20.04 -39.33
CA GLU A 136 -17.92 20.84 -40.32
C GLU A 136 -16.46 20.35 -40.26
N ASN A 137 -15.79 20.31 -41.42
CA ASN A 137 -14.43 19.81 -41.60
C ASN A 137 -13.48 20.46 -40.65
N ALA A 138 -13.29 19.84 -39.48
CA ALA A 138 -12.24 20.26 -38.54
C ALA A 138 -10.91 19.74 -39.05
N PRO A 139 -9.88 20.55 -39.26
CA PRO A 139 -8.57 20.07 -39.57
C PRO A 139 -8.04 19.22 -38.41
N ILE A 140 -7.75 17.95 -38.65
CA ILE A 140 -7.01 17.12 -37.69
C ILE A 140 -5.55 17.53 -37.81
N ALA A 141 -5.10 18.35 -36.88
CA ALA A 141 -3.67 18.63 -36.75
C ALA A 141 -3.04 17.48 -35.96
N ASP A 142 -2.25 16.65 -36.61
CA ASP A 142 -1.41 15.66 -35.91
C ASP A 142 -0.14 16.37 -35.41
N LEU A 143 -0.17 16.72 -34.13
CA LEU A 143 0.98 17.34 -33.44
C LEU A 143 1.68 16.30 -32.55
N ALA A 144 2.10 15.18 -33.16
CA ALA A 144 2.90 14.21 -32.44
C ALA A 144 4.22 14.86 -32.00
N ARG A 145 4.40 15.05 -30.69
CA ARG A 145 5.62 15.53 -30.07
C ARG A 145 5.88 14.81 -28.76
N GLU A 146 7.14 14.68 -28.43
CA GLU A 146 7.53 14.27 -27.08
C GLU A 146 7.26 15.44 -26.12
N VAL A 147 6.66 15.15 -25.00
CA VAL A 147 6.39 16.11 -23.93
C VAL A 147 6.86 15.51 -22.62
N ASP A 148 7.49 16.32 -21.80
CA ASP A 148 7.78 15.96 -20.42
C ASP A 148 6.47 15.92 -19.64
N ALA A 149 6.31 14.86 -18.85
CA ALA A 149 5.13 14.66 -18.01
C ALA A 149 5.56 14.43 -16.56
N VAL A 150 4.99 15.20 -15.64
CA VAL A 150 5.19 15.02 -14.21
C VAL A 150 4.01 14.27 -13.64
N VAL A 151 4.28 13.16 -12.93
CA VAL A 151 3.27 12.35 -12.26
C VAL A 151 3.23 12.72 -10.79
N HIS A 152 2.09 13.23 -10.34
CA HIS A 152 1.87 13.54 -8.92
C HIS A 152 1.29 12.34 -8.20
N VAL A 153 1.98 11.89 -7.14
CA VAL A 153 1.57 10.78 -6.28
C VAL A 153 1.42 11.28 -4.85
N SER A 154 0.26 11.01 -4.23
CA SER A 154 0.07 11.26 -2.80
C SER A 154 0.43 10.01 -2.00
N LEU A 155 1.24 10.18 -0.98
CA LEU A 155 1.65 9.11 -0.05
C LEU A 155 1.07 9.30 1.37
N ASP A 156 0.12 10.20 1.55
CA ASP A 156 -0.47 10.51 2.85
C ASP A 156 -1.24 9.32 3.47
N PHE A 157 -1.69 8.37 2.65
CA PHE A 157 -2.34 7.13 3.09
C PHE A 157 -1.48 6.29 4.05
N ILE A 158 -0.14 6.38 3.98
CA ILE A 158 0.77 5.60 4.83
C ILE A 158 0.62 5.95 6.31
N GLY A 159 0.33 7.21 6.64
CA GLY A 159 0.12 7.67 8.01
C GLY A 159 -1.35 7.68 8.46
N ARG A 160 -2.27 7.37 7.57
CA ARG A 160 -3.71 7.29 7.89
C ARG A 160 -4.06 5.98 8.59
N GLN A 161 -5.31 5.90 9.06
CA GLN A 161 -5.84 4.68 9.67
C GLN A 161 -5.70 3.44 8.76
N SER A 162 -5.76 3.62 7.45
CA SER A 162 -5.54 2.56 6.46
C SER A 162 -4.15 1.92 6.60
N GLY A 163 -3.09 2.71 6.63
CA GLY A 163 -1.73 2.21 6.81
C GLY A 163 -1.49 1.62 8.20
N LEU A 164 -1.89 2.36 9.24
CA LEU A 164 -1.68 1.96 10.64
C LEU A 164 -2.43 0.68 11.01
N ARG A 165 -3.70 0.53 10.57
CA ARG A 165 -4.48 -0.70 10.82
C ARG A 165 -3.98 -1.88 10.02
N THR A 166 -3.55 -1.67 8.77
CA THR A 166 -2.97 -2.74 7.94
C THR A 166 -1.67 -3.27 8.59
N ALA A 167 -0.82 -2.39 9.08
CA ALA A 167 0.40 -2.79 9.79
C ALA A 167 0.09 -3.51 11.12
N ALA A 168 -0.86 -3.00 11.90
CA ALA A 168 -1.28 -3.65 13.15
C ALA A 168 -1.86 -5.06 12.89
N LYS A 169 -2.69 -5.21 11.84
CA LYS A 169 -3.24 -6.50 11.44
C LYS A 169 -2.14 -7.46 11.00
N ALA A 170 -1.16 -7.00 10.21
CA ALA A 170 -0.03 -7.81 9.78
C ALA A 170 0.79 -8.33 10.98
N ALA A 171 1.14 -7.45 11.94
CA ALA A 171 1.85 -7.83 13.16
C ALA A 171 1.08 -8.86 13.98
N TYR A 172 -0.22 -8.65 14.16
CA TYR A 172 -1.07 -9.54 14.94
C TYR A 172 -1.29 -10.90 14.27
N ALA A 173 -1.48 -10.91 12.96
CA ALA A 173 -1.63 -12.15 12.19
C ALA A 173 -0.31 -12.96 12.16
N ALA A 174 0.84 -12.29 12.05
CA ALA A 174 2.14 -12.92 12.13
C ALA A 174 2.41 -13.52 13.52
N LEU A 175 2.03 -12.82 14.60
CA LEU A 175 2.07 -13.37 15.95
C LEU A 175 1.23 -14.64 16.03
N ALA A 176 -0.01 -14.60 15.54
CA ALA A 176 -0.91 -15.76 15.55
C ALA A 176 -0.37 -16.95 14.73
N LEU A 177 0.28 -16.68 13.60
CA LEU A 177 0.94 -17.71 12.79
C LEU A 177 2.08 -18.38 13.57
N LYS A 178 2.89 -17.60 14.29
CA LYS A 178 4.06 -18.10 15.02
C LYS A 178 3.70 -18.80 16.32
N THR A 179 2.75 -18.24 17.09
CA THR A 179 2.44 -18.70 18.45
C THR A 179 1.17 -19.54 18.52
N GLY A 180 0.39 -19.58 17.46
CA GLY A 180 -0.90 -20.25 17.38
C GLY A 180 -2.08 -19.33 17.70
N VAL A 181 -3.19 -19.58 16.99
CA VAL A 181 -4.42 -18.77 17.08
C VAL A 181 -4.99 -18.74 18.51
N GLY A 182 -4.91 -19.86 19.25
CA GLY A 182 -5.42 -19.94 20.62
C GLY A 182 -4.70 -18.95 21.56
N TYR A 183 -3.40 -18.82 21.42
CA TYR A 183 -2.60 -17.87 22.20
C TYR A 183 -2.88 -16.42 21.79
N ALA A 184 -2.94 -16.16 20.49
CA ALA A 184 -3.25 -14.81 19.98
C ALA A 184 -4.64 -14.32 20.42
N LEU A 185 -5.58 -15.22 20.67
CA LEU A 185 -6.92 -14.87 21.17
C LEU A 185 -6.98 -14.65 22.70
N SER A 186 -5.86 -14.77 23.41
CA SER A 186 -5.83 -14.44 24.84
C SER A 186 -6.09 -12.94 25.07
N GLY A 187 -6.53 -12.58 26.28
CA GLY A 187 -6.79 -11.19 26.67
C GLY A 187 -5.56 -10.28 26.56
N THR A 188 -4.36 -10.85 26.62
CA THR A 188 -3.06 -10.17 26.46
C THR A 188 -2.99 -9.30 25.18
N PHE A 189 -3.66 -9.72 24.11
CA PHE A 189 -3.60 -9.07 22.79
C PHE A 189 -4.89 -8.35 22.41
N ASP A 190 -5.81 -8.12 23.36
CA ASP A 190 -7.11 -7.49 23.09
C ASP A 190 -6.97 -6.08 22.52
N THR A 191 -5.98 -5.31 22.95
CA THR A 191 -5.78 -3.93 22.48
C THR A 191 -5.52 -3.90 20.97
N VAL A 192 -4.53 -4.65 20.49
CA VAL A 192 -4.21 -4.69 19.05
C VAL A 192 -5.34 -5.34 18.25
N ARG A 193 -5.95 -6.42 18.78
CA ARG A 193 -7.08 -7.11 18.15
C ARG A 193 -8.28 -6.19 17.96
N ASN A 194 -8.65 -5.44 18.99
CA ASN A 194 -9.77 -4.49 18.93
C ASN A 194 -9.45 -3.34 17.97
N TYR A 195 -8.22 -2.84 17.96
CA TYR A 195 -7.81 -1.84 17.00
C TYR A 195 -7.89 -2.33 15.55
N CYS A 196 -7.45 -3.55 15.26
CA CYS A 196 -7.59 -4.16 13.94
C CYS A 196 -9.06 -4.24 13.49
N ARG A 197 -9.99 -4.54 14.42
CA ARG A 197 -11.42 -4.64 14.12
C ARG A 197 -12.11 -3.30 13.94
N ASN A 198 -11.85 -2.37 14.85
CA ASN A 198 -12.68 -1.19 15.05
C ASN A 198 -11.94 0.12 14.74
N GLY A 199 -10.60 0.09 14.64
CA GLY A 199 -9.79 1.30 14.61
C GLY A 199 -9.88 2.06 15.94
N GLY A 200 -9.71 3.36 15.89
CA GLY A 200 -9.88 4.25 17.04
C GLY A 200 -8.58 4.60 17.76
N THR A 201 -8.73 5.16 18.97
CA THR A 201 -7.62 5.61 19.83
C THR A 201 -7.70 4.90 21.18
N PRO A 202 -6.55 4.61 21.82
CA PRO A 202 -5.19 4.87 21.35
C PRO A 202 -4.79 3.96 20.19
N THR A 203 -4.01 4.50 19.25
CA THR A 203 -3.49 3.75 18.13
C THR A 203 -2.25 2.96 18.58
N PRO A 204 -2.22 1.63 18.49
CA PRO A 204 -1.04 0.84 18.85
C PRO A 204 0.04 0.84 17.76
N ALA A 205 -0.24 1.41 16.60
CA ALA A 205 0.68 1.47 15.46
C ALA A 205 1.07 2.91 15.13
N ARG A 206 2.30 3.11 14.66
CA ARG A 206 2.79 4.39 14.16
C ARG A 206 3.83 4.19 13.07
N LEU A 207 3.98 5.19 12.21
CA LEU A 207 5.12 5.26 11.31
C LEU A 207 6.41 5.44 12.12
N PHE A 208 7.44 4.78 11.65
CA PHE A 208 8.75 4.80 12.27
C PHE A 208 9.80 5.08 11.20
N LEU A 209 10.53 6.17 11.34
CA LEU A 209 11.66 6.50 10.49
C LEU A 209 12.88 6.76 11.38
N ASN A 210 13.88 5.92 11.24
CA ASN A 210 15.17 6.09 11.89
C ASN A 210 16.28 5.60 10.96
N ASP A 211 17.04 6.53 10.41
CA ASP A 211 18.07 6.26 9.40
C ASP A 211 19.13 5.25 9.90
N ASN A 212 19.50 5.32 11.19
CA ASN A 212 20.48 4.42 11.78
C ASN A 212 19.96 2.99 11.91
N PHE A 213 18.68 2.84 12.24
CA PHE A 213 18.05 1.55 12.41
C PHE A 213 17.79 0.88 11.05
N GLN A 214 17.41 1.65 10.05
CA GLN A 214 17.17 1.15 8.69
C GLN A 214 18.43 0.55 8.05
N ALA A 215 19.60 1.11 8.34
CA ALA A 215 20.88 0.58 7.88
C ALA A 215 21.22 -0.80 8.47
N SER A 216 20.60 -1.18 9.59
CA SER A 216 20.80 -2.47 10.26
C SER A 216 19.95 -3.60 9.67
N PHE A 217 18.88 -3.27 8.92
CA PHE A 217 18.02 -4.24 8.25
C PHE A 217 18.35 -4.32 6.77
N HIS A 218 19.02 -5.39 6.37
CA HIS A 218 19.33 -5.68 4.96
C HIS A 218 18.12 -6.31 4.24
N ILE A 219 17.02 -5.54 4.16
CA ILE A 219 15.78 -5.95 3.49
C ILE A 219 15.73 -5.24 2.14
N GLY A 220 15.58 -6.00 1.07
CA GLY A 220 15.52 -5.47 -0.28
C GLY A 220 14.27 -4.63 -0.55
N PRO A 221 14.29 -3.74 -1.56
CA PRO A 221 13.18 -2.82 -1.86
C PRO A 221 11.89 -3.52 -2.33
N HIS A 222 11.94 -4.82 -2.61
CA HIS A 222 10.81 -5.66 -2.98
C HIS A 222 10.44 -6.68 -1.89
N GLN A 223 11.02 -6.57 -0.70
CA GLN A 223 10.74 -7.49 0.40
C GLN A 223 9.85 -6.87 1.46
N HIS A 224 8.99 -7.69 2.03
CA HIS A 224 8.25 -7.40 3.24
C HIS A 224 8.85 -8.17 4.41
N ALA A 225 8.86 -7.56 5.59
CA ALA A 225 9.32 -8.26 6.79
C ALA A 225 8.51 -7.84 8.03
N ILE A 226 8.49 -8.74 9.01
CA ILE A 226 8.02 -8.45 10.36
C ILE A 226 9.09 -8.96 11.33
N VAL A 227 9.57 -8.06 12.18
CA VAL A 227 10.37 -8.41 13.35
C VAL A 227 9.46 -8.29 14.56
N CYS A 228 9.34 -9.34 15.37
CA CYS A 228 8.49 -9.34 16.55
C CYS A 228 9.28 -9.83 17.76
N ALA A 229 9.15 -9.12 18.87
CA ALA A 229 9.79 -9.45 20.13
C ALA A 229 8.82 -9.35 21.28
N GLY A 230 8.97 -10.24 22.25
CA GLY A 230 8.29 -10.21 23.54
C GLY A 230 9.30 -10.21 24.66
N ASP A 231 9.10 -9.34 25.64
CA ASP A 231 9.93 -9.17 26.82
C ASP A 231 9.10 -9.42 28.09
N ALA A 232 9.43 -10.48 28.80
CA ALA A 232 8.77 -10.86 30.05
C ALA A 232 8.99 -9.86 31.17
N LYS A 233 10.15 -9.15 31.18
CA LYS A 233 10.51 -8.19 32.23
C LYS A 233 9.69 -6.92 32.13
N THR A 234 9.54 -6.38 30.92
CA THR A 234 8.74 -5.17 30.65
C THR A 234 7.27 -5.50 30.41
N LYS A 235 6.90 -6.78 30.29
CA LYS A 235 5.57 -7.29 29.97
C LYS A 235 5.04 -6.79 28.63
N ARG A 236 5.92 -6.56 27.66
CA ARG A 236 5.56 -5.98 26.37
C ARG A 236 5.83 -6.91 25.20
N THR A 237 5.03 -6.75 24.18
CA THR A 237 5.26 -7.36 22.86
C THR A 237 5.18 -6.27 21.81
N HIS A 238 6.19 -6.22 20.98
CA HIS A 238 6.35 -5.24 19.91
C HIS A 238 6.55 -5.92 18.57
N ALA A 239 6.17 -5.23 17.52
CA ALA A 239 6.52 -5.63 16.16
C ALA A 239 6.97 -4.42 15.34
N LEU A 240 7.94 -4.64 14.47
CA LEU A 240 8.27 -3.76 13.38
C LEU A 240 7.78 -4.39 12.09
N VAL A 241 6.84 -3.75 11.42
CA VAL A 241 6.31 -4.19 10.14
C VAL A 241 6.92 -3.35 9.05
N ILE A 242 7.54 -4.01 8.10
CA ILE A 242 8.31 -3.38 7.03
C ILE A 242 7.68 -3.74 5.69
N TYR A 243 7.24 -2.73 4.95
CA TYR A 243 6.77 -2.89 3.58
C TYR A 243 7.84 -2.44 2.60
N PHE A 244 8.11 -3.28 1.61
CA PHE A 244 9.04 -2.98 0.52
C PHE A 244 10.45 -2.58 1.02
N GLY A 245 10.90 -3.12 2.14
CA GLY A 245 12.19 -2.82 2.76
C GLY A 245 12.40 -1.36 3.20
N ASN A 246 11.43 -0.48 2.97
CA ASN A 246 11.60 0.97 3.09
C ASN A 246 10.52 1.70 3.88
N LEU A 247 9.40 1.09 4.16
CA LEU A 247 8.32 1.69 4.93
C LEU A 247 8.14 0.92 6.24
N PHE A 248 8.40 1.58 7.34
CA PHE A 248 8.48 0.99 8.65
C PHE A 248 7.31 1.42 9.53
N TYR A 249 6.64 0.44 10.14
CA TYR A 249 5.64 0.67 11.17
C TYR A 249 6.04 -0.01 12.46
N TYR A 250 6.11 0.75 13.53
CA TYR A 250 6.18 0.19 14.87
C TYR A 250 4.77 -0.16 15.33
N VAL A 251 4.59 -1.35 15.88
CA VAL A 251 3.31 -1.83 16.42
C VAL A 251 3.51 -2.34 17.84
N ARG A 252 2.84 -1.73 18.79
CA ARG A 252 2.74 -2.22 20.15
C ARG A 252 1.64 -3.27 20.22
N VAL A 253 2.05 -4.54 20.27
CA VAL A 253 1.12 -5.68 20.19
C VAL A 253 0.48 -5.96 21.54
N SER A 254 1.24 -5.80 22.66
CA SER A 254 0.74 -5.97 24.03
C SER A 254 1.56 -5.18 25.04
N ASP A 255 0.90 -4.71 26.11
CA ASP A 255 1.50 -4.14 27.34
C ASP A 255 1.31 -5.05 28.55
N THR A 256 0.73 -6.22 28.39
CA THR A 256 0.41 -7.17 29.47
C THR A 256 0.92 -8.58 29.16
N TYR A 257 2.03 -8.64 28.41
CA TYR A 257 2.65 -9.90 28.05
C TYR A 257 3.24 -10.61 29.29
N GLU A 258 2.94 -11.89 29.45
CA GLU A 258 3.38 -12.74 30.57
C GLU A 258 4.11 -14.02 30.12
N GLY A 259 4.46 -14.10 28.81
CA GLY A 259 5.21 -15.23 28.26
C GLY A 259 6.70 -15.13 28.49
N ALA A 260 7.45 -16.11 28.02
CA ALA A 260 8.91 -16.06 27.96
C ALA A 260 9.40 -15.10 26.89
N ASP A 261 10.62 -14.60 27.06
CA ASP A 261 11.27 -13.77 26.05
C ASP A 261 11.32 -14.49 24.70
N PHE A 262 11.03 -13.76 23.66
CA PHE A 262 11.17 -14.25 22.29
C PHE A 262 11.57 -13.13 21.32
N ASN A 263 12.25 -13.54 20.26
CA ASN A 263 12.55 -12.67 19.13
C ASN A 263 12.51 -13.51 17.84
N TRP A 264 11.86 -13.03 16.81
CA TRP A 264 11.81 -13.67 15.51
C TRP A 264 11.57 -12.67 14.39
N THR A 265 12.07 -13.01 13.21
CA THR A 265 11.85 -12.27 11.96
C THR A 265 11.18 -13.17 10.93
N MET A 266 10.23 -12.63 10.23
CA MET A 266 9.62 -13.23 9.04
C MET A 266 9.83 -12.28 7.87
N ALA A 267 10.27 -12.80 6.72
CA ALA A 267 10.41 -12.02 5.50
C ALA A 267 9.82 -12.79 4.31
N CYS A 268 9.28 -12.03 3.36
CA CYS A 268 8.81 -12.57 2.08
C CYS A 268 9.11 -11.58 0.94
N ASP A 269 9.29 -12.12 -0.26
CA ASP A 269 9.50 -11.34 -1.47
C ASP A 269 8.14 -10.96 -2.10
N ALA A 270 7.95 -9.67 -2.40
CA ALA A 270 6.73 -9.17 -3.01
C ALA A 270 6.56 -9.63 -4.48
N GLN A 271 7.64 -10.01 -5.14
CA GLN A 271 7.63 -10.61 -6.48
C GLN A 271 7.41 -12.13 -6.44
N ARG A 272 7.37 -12.71 -5.23
CA ARG A 272 7.13 -14.15 -4.99
C ARG A 272 8.21 -15.08 -5.56
N ASP A 273 9.40 -14.55 -5.84
CA ASP A 273 10.50 -15.30 -6.41
C ASP A 273 11.27 -16.15 -5.38
N GLU A 274 11.10 -15.86 -4.08
CA GLU A 274 11.77 -16.56 -2.99
C GLU A 274 10.78 -17.16 -1.99
N GLU A 275 11.16 -18.33 -1.43
CA GLU A 275 10.42 -18.93 -0.33
C GLU A 275 10.45 -18.05 0.92
N VAL A 276 9.37 -18.14 1.70
CA VAL A 276 9.26 -17.45 3.00
C VAL A 276 10.35 -17.93 3.94
N LYS A 277 11.23 -17.04 4.35
CA LYS A 277 12.27 -17.33 5.33
C LYS A 277 11.82 -16.89 6.72
N PHE A 278 11.68 -17.83 7.62
CA PHE A 278 11.62 -17.54 9.05
C PHE A 278 13.04 -17.57 9.60
N ILE A 279 13.57 -16.41 9.93
CA ILE A 279 14.85 -16.31 10.60
C ILE A 279 14.58 -16.11 12.09
N VAL A 280 14.92 -17.11 12.90
CA VAL A 280 15.00 -16.95 14.35
C VAL A 280 16.41 -16.44 14.62
N GLY A 281 16.55 -15.14 14.83
CA GLY A 281 17.82 -14.50 15.13
C GLY A 281 17.80 -13.92 16.53
N GLU A 282 18.92 -14.04 17.23
CA GLU A 282 19.22 -13.21 18.37
C GLU A 282 19.51 -11.79 17.84
N TYR A 283 18.48 -10.98 17.67
CA TYR A 283 18.70 -9.54 17.54
C TYR A 283 18.97 -9.02 18.96
N ASP A 284 20.11 -8.37 19.16
CA ASP A 284 20.45 -7.73 20.41
C ASP A 284 19.32 -6.82 20.90
N ASN A 285 19.24 -6.65 22.23
CA ASN A 285 18.21 -5.90 22.95
C ASN A 285 18.00 -4.43 22.50
N GLU A 286 18.79 -3.93 21.55
CA GLU A 286 18.60 -2.60 20.94
C GLU A 286 17.20 -2.41 20.31
N PHE A 287 16.57 -3.51 19.88
CA PHE A 287 15.18 -3.46 19.38
C PHE A 287 14.18 -3.06 20.49
N LEU A 288 14.46 -3.38 21.73
CA LEU A 288 13.63 -3.04 22.91
C LEU A 288 13.75 -1.56 23.31
N MET A 289 14.83 -0.87 22.93
CA MET A 289 15.03 0.56 23.15
C MET A 289 14.15 1.46 22.26
N LEU A 290 13.35 0.89 21.39
CA LEU A 290 12.34 1.62 20.61
C LEU A 290 11.18 2.15 21.45
N GLU A 291 11.16 1.91 22.74
CA GLU A 291 10.10 2.35 23.65
C GLU A 291 9.90 3.88 23.66
N ASP A 292 10.98 4.64 23.66
CA ASP A 292 10.92 6.11 23.65
C ASP A 292 10.34 6.63 22.33
N ILE A 293 10.48 5.85 21.27
CA ILE A 293 9.97 6.17 19.93
C ILE A 293 8.47 5.81 19.83
N ALA A 294 8.02 4.80 20.59
CA ALA A 294 6.66 4.26 20.52
C ALA A 294 5.58 5.13 21.18
N SER A 295 5.95 6.12 21.98
CA SER A 295 5.00 6.89 22.82
C SER A 295 4.28 8.05 22.11
N GLY A 296 4.62 8.35 20.85
CA GLY A 296 4.07 9.49 20.10
C GLY A 296 3.02 9.11 19.06
N ASN A 297 2.25 10.09 18.61
CA ASN A 297 1.40 9.98 17.43
C ASN A 297 2.23 10.14 16.14
N THR A 298 1.78 9.56 15.04
CA THR A 298 2.35 9.85 13.72
C THR A 298 2.06 11.30 13.34
N HIS A 299 3.10 12.08 13.06
CA HIS A 299 2.97 13.47 12.61
C HIS A 299 3.07 13.56 11.10
N TRP A 300 2.61 14.67 10.52
CA TRP A 300 2.69 14.91 9.08
C TRP A 300 4.12 14.86 8.55
N ASP A 301 5.07 15.37 9.31
CA ASP A 301 6.49 15.34 8.93
C ASP A 301 7.03 13.91 8.87
N ASP A 302 6.57 13.00 9.74
CA ASP A 302 6.91 11.57 9.69
C ASP A 302 6.38 10.92 8.40
N ILE A 303 5.16 11.28 8.00
CA ILE A 303 4.52 10.78 6.77
C ILE A 303 5.32 11.24 5.55
N LYS A 304 5.65 12.52 5.49
CA LYS A 304 6.42 13.11 4.39
C LYS A 304 7.83 12.48 4.32
N ALA A 305 8.55 12.44 5.43
CA ALA A 305 9.89 11.86 5.48
C ALA A 305 9.91 10.38 5.07
N SER A 306 8.94 9.59 5.56
CA SER A 306 8.81 8.17 5.19
C SER A 306 8.46 8.00 3.71
N GLY A 307 7.60 8.85 3.16
CA GLY A 307 7.26 8.85 1.74
C GLY A 307 8.44 9.20 0.85
N ASP A 308 9.17 10.25 1.18
CA ASP A 308 10.37 10.69 0.46
C ASP A 308 11.48 9.63 0.53
N TYR A 309 11.65 8.98 1.68
CA TYR A 309 12.60 7.88 1.85
C TYR A 309 12.24 6.69 0.97
N LEU A 310 10.99 6.26 1.01
CA LEU A 310 10.45 5.18 0.19
C LEU A 310 10.71 5.46 -1.30
N MET A 311 10.31 6.64 -1.80
CA MET A 311 10.43 6.98 -3.21
C MET A 311 11.87 7.12 -3.68
N ARG A 312 12.76 7.71 -2.88
CA ARG A 312 14.20 7.80 -3.19
C ARG A 312 14.84 6.43 -3.31
N ASN A 313 14.54 5.51 -2.40
CA ASN A 313 15.12 4.17 -2.43
C ASN A 313 14.60 3.35 -3.62
N PHE A 314 13.30 3.45 -3.94
CA PHE A 314 12.76 2.83 -5.15
C PHE A 314 13.39 3.39 -6.41
N SER A 315 13.49 4.71 -6.53
CA SER A 315 14.11 5.34 -7.70
C SER A 315 15.56 4.91 -7.87
N LYS A 316 16.32 4.85 -6.77
CA LYS A 316 17.70 4.35 -6.78
C LYS A 316 17.79 2.88 -7.19
N ALA A 317 16.93 2.02 -6.64
CA ALA A 317 16.92 0.59 -6.93
C ALA A 317 16.52 0.28 -8.38
N LEU A 318 15.67 1.11 -8.98
CA LEU A 318 15.18 0.96 -10.35
C LEU A 318 15.92 1.82 -11.37
N GLY A 319 16.97 2.56 -10.96
CA GLY A 319 17.72 3.44 -11.84
C GLY A 319 16.93 4.66 -12.34
N LEU A 320 15.85 5.03 -11.65
CA LEU A 320 15.00 6.17 -11.99
C LEU A 320 15.55 7.45 -11.35
N LYS A 321 15.26 8.61 -11.97
CA LYS A 321 15.52 9.91 -11.34
C LYS A 321 14.30 10.34 -10.55
N PHE A 322 14.51 10.70 -9.29
CA PHE A 322 13.52 11.29 -8.41
C PHE A 322 13.93 12.73 -8.13
N GLU A 323 13.11 13.70 -8.49
CA GLU A 323 13.31 15.14 -8.25
C GLU A 323 12.51 15.62 -7.04
#